data_4a61d6f43259cc03307a299ec5b01156
#
_entry.id   4a61d6f43259cc03307a299ec5b01156
#
_cell.length_a   1.000
_cell.length_b   1.000
_cell.length_c   1.000
_cell.angle_alpha   90.00
_cell.angle_beta   90.00
_cell.angle_gamma   90.00
#
_symmetry.space_group_name_H-M   'P 1'
#
loop_
_entity.id
_entity.type
_entity.pdbx_description
1 polymer ?
#
loop_
_entity_poly.entity_id
_entity_poly.type
_entity_poly.pdbx_seq_one_letter_code
_entity_poly.pdbx_strand_id
1 'polypeptide(L)'
;MQAVIMAGGKGTRLLELTKNEIPKPMTPICGKPILQWQVDRLKENGITDIIMIIGHLGHKIIEYFGDGSAQGLQIRYIEEKNPLGTAGAFFYLREMLTEPEFLLVFGDVLFDIDLQRMYRFHIEKRSSATLFVHPNAHPFDSDLVVTDENDRILHFDSKHNVRDYWYDNCVNAGMYIFDASICNKVAQPVKTDLEKQLVSG
;
A
#
# COMPACT_ATOMS: atom_id res chain seq x y z
N MET A 1 0.50 6.42 14.59
CA MET A 1 0.87 5.55 13.44
C MET A 1 1.11 6.41 12.22
N GLN A 2 2.20 6.20 11.51
CA GLN A 2 2.51 6.85 10.22
C GLN A 2 1.85 6.10 9.07
N ALA A 3 1.60 6.79 7.95
CA ALA A 3 1.17 6.15 6.71
C ALA A 3 2.27 6.19 5.64
N VAL A 4 2.36 5.13 4.86
CA VAL A 4 3.22 5.00 3.69
C VAL A 4 2.35 4.77 2.46
N ILE A 5 2.49 5.60 1.44
CA ILE A 5 1.73 5.47 0.19
C ILE A 5 2.69 5.07 -0.95
N MET A 6 2.41 3.93 -1.57
CA MET A 6 3.17 3.41 -2.71
C MET A 6 2.67 4.05 -4.01
N ALA A 7 3.24 5.17 -4.41
CA ALA A 7 2.82 5.97 -5.57
C ALA A 7 3.81 5.95 -6.76
N GLY A 8 4.84 5.07 -6.72
CA GLY A 8 5.94 5.02 -7.70
C GLY A 8 5.66 4.21 -8.99
N GLY A 9 4.53 3.53 -9.08
CA GLY A 9 4.21 2.64 -10.20
C GLY A 9 4.04 3.35 -11.54
N LYS A 10 4.56 2.75 -12.63
CA LYS A 10 4.44 3.31 -14.00
C LYS A 10 3.03 3.35 -14.57
N GLY A 11 2.04 2.67 -13.95
CA GLY A 11 0.65 2.70 -14.37
C GLY A 11 0.38 2.24 -15.80
N THR A 12 1.15 1.29 -16.32
CA THR A 12 1.14 0.88 -17.74
C THR A 12 -0.23 0.50 -18.31
N ARG A 13 -1.14 -0.04 -17.46
CA ARG A 13 -2.51 -0.40 -17.84
C ARG A 13 -3.43 0.82 -18.08
N LEU A 14 -3.07 1.99 -17.55
CA LEU A 14 -3.86 3.23 -17.68
C LEU A 14 -3.18 4.29 -18.56
N LEU A 15 -2.18 3.91 -19.35
CA LEU A 15 -1.46 4.84 -20.23
C LEU A 15 -2.38 5.56 -21.22
N GLU A 16 -3.43 4.88 -21.70
CA GLU A 16 -4.42 5.50 -22.59
C GLU A 16 -5.20 6.63 -21.90
N LEU A 17 -5.54 6.47 -20.62
CA LEU A 17 -6.26 7.47 -19.83
C LEU A 17 -5.34 8.60 -19.34
N THR A 18 -4.13 8.26 -18.92
CA THR A 18 -3.17 9.22 -18.35
C THR A 18 -2.33 9.92 -19.42
N LYS A 19 -2.35 9.43 -20.67
CA LYS A 19 -1.49 9.88 -21.79
C LYS A 19 -0.01 9.99 -21.42
N ASN A 20 0.39 9.27 -20.37
CA ASN A 20 1.73 9.37 -19.75
C ASN A 20 2.09 10.80 -19.28
N GLU A 21 1.10 11.64 -19.03
CA GLU A 21 1.28 13.03 -18.61
C GLU A 21 1.12 13.20 -17.09
N ILE A 22 0.34 12.32 -16.45
CA ILE A 22 0.11 12.31 -15.01
C ILE A 22 0.39 10.93 -14.43
N PRO A 23 0.96 10.82 -13.22
CA PRO A 23 1.13 9.53 -12.58
C PRO A 23 -0.24 8.94 -12.20
N LYS A 24 -0.38 7.60 -12.25
CA LYS A 24 -1.64 6.90 -11.98
C LYS A 24 -2.36 7.36 -10.70
N PRO A 25 -1.69 7.57 -9.56
CA PRO A 25 -2.34 8.07 -8.34
C PRO A 25 -2.93 9.47 -8.46
N MET A 26 -2.49 10.26 -9.46
CA MET A 26 -3.01 11.59 -9.73
C MET A 26 -4.18 11.61 -10.73
N THR A 27 -4.65 10.44 -11.18
CA THR A 27 -5.86 10.35 -12.02
C THR A 27 -7.05 10.93 -11.26
N PRO A 28 -7.80 11.90 -11.86
CA PRO A 28 -8.91 12.52 -11.18
C PRO A 28 -10.13 11.60 -11.13
N ILE A 29 -10.74 11.51 -9.96
CA ILE A 29 -12.05 10.87 -9.73
C ILE A 29 -12.93 11.90 -9.02
N CYS A 30 -14.10 12.22 -9.57
CA CYS A 30 -14.98 13.25 -9.07
C CYS A 30 -14.28 14.60 -8.84
N GLY A 31 -13.41 15.01 -9.79
CA GLY A 31 -12.72 16.29 -9.76
C GLY A 31 -11.50 16.38 -8.84
N LYS A 32 -11.11 15.29 -8.17
CA LYS A 32 -10.00 15.24 -7.22
C LYS A 32 -9.10 14.02 -7.49
N PRO A 33 -7.75 14.12 -7.41
CA PRO A 33 -6.85 12.98 -7.57
C PRO A 33 -7.18 11.82 -6.62
N ILE A 34 -6.99 10.59 -7.07
CA ILE A 34 -7.10 9.38 -6.19
C ILE A 34 -6.27 9.58 -4.92
N LEU A 35 -5.02 10.02 -5.08
CA LEU A 35 -4.10 10.24 -3.97
C LEU A 35 -4.60 11.28 -2.96
N GLN A 36 -5.33 12.32 -3.41
CA GLN A 36 -5.93 13.30 -2.50
C GLN A 36 -7.08 12.68 -1.70
N TRP A 37 -7.88 11.79 -2.29
CA TRP A 37 -8.89 11.05 -1.55
C TRP A 37 -8.29 10.20 -0.44
N GLN A 38 -7.16 9.53 -0.73
CA GLN A 38 -6.44 8.75 0.28
C GLN A 38 -5.91 9.64 1.41
N VAL A 39 -5.27 10.76 1.06
CA VAL A 39 -4.72 11.72 2.03
C VAL A 39 -5.83 12.28 2.93
N ASP A 40 -6.99 12.64 2.36
CA ASP A 40 -8.12 13.12 3.14
C ASP A 40 -8.62 12.05 4.13
N ARG A 41 -8.75 10.79 3.68
CA ARG A 41 -9.16 9.68 4.55
C ARG A 41 -8.16 9.39 5.66
N LEU A 42 -6.88 9.45 5.38
CA LEU A 42 -5.83 9.32 6.40
C LEU A 42 -5.94 10.43 7.45
N LYS A 43 -6.09 11.67 7.00
CA LYS A 43 -6.26 12.84 7.88
C LYS A 43 -7.52 12.74 8.75
N GLU A 44 -8.66 12.34 8.18
CA GLU A 44 -9.91 12.10 8.91
C GLU A 44 -9.75 11.05 10.02
N ASN A 45 -8.86 10.07 9.83
CA ASN A 45 -8.50 9.06 10.82
C ASN A 45 -7.35 9.48 11.75
N GLY A 46 -6.94 10.75 11.74
CA GLY A 46 -5.89 11.29 12.61
C GLY A 46 -4.46 10.93 12.19
N ILE A 47 -4.27 10.41 10.98
CA ILE A 47 -2.94 10.08 10.44
C ILE A 47 -2.46 11.29 9.63
N THR A 48 -1.51 12.03 10.21
CA THR A 48 -1.01 13.29 9.64
C THR A 48 0.45 13.23 9.19
N ASP A 49 1.19 12.20 9.55
CA ASP A 49 2.56 11.95 9.07
C ASP A 49 2.53 10.89 7.97
N ILE A 50 2.85 11.32 6.74
CA ILE A 50 2.73 10.51 5.54
C ILE A 50 4.07 10.46 4.81
N ILE A 51 4.49 9.27 4.43
CA ILE A 51 5.64 9.06 3.56
C ILE A 51 5.13 8.57 2.21
N MET A 52 5.45 9.28 1.14
CA MET A 52 5.07 8.87 -0.22
C MET A 52 6.28 8.30 -0.94
N ILE A 53 6.20 7.04 -1.36
CA ILE A 53 7.20 6.41 -2.23
C ILE A 53 6.77 6.72 -3.66
N ILE A 54 7.56 7.56 -4.34
CA ILE A 54 7.27 8.08 -5.68
C ILE A 54 8.31 7.62 -6.68
N GLY A 55 7.97 7.64 -7.96
CA GLY A 55 8.86 7.23 -9.04
C GLY A 55 8.56 8.02 -10.31
N HIS A 56 8.11 7.33 -11.37
CA HIS A 56 7.78 7.97 -12.65
C HIS A 56 6.76 9.12 -12.47
N LEU A 57 7.11 10.31 -12.96
CA LEU A 57 6.35 11.56 -12.80
C LEU A 57 6.13 11.98 -11.33
N GLY A 58 6.96 11.52 -10.40
CA GLY A 58 6.83 11.82 -8.97
C GLY A 58 6.90 13.32 -8.66
N HIS A 59 7.63 14.12 -9.46
CA HIS A 59 7.68 15.57 -9.33
C HIS A 59 6.28 16.23 -9.36
N LYS A 60 5.32 15.67 -10.11
CA LYS A 60 3.94 16.18 -10.14
C LYS A 60 3.17 15.91 -8.84
N ILE A 61 3.53 14.84 -8.13
CA ILE A 61 2.99 14.55 -6.80
C ILE A 61 3.56 15.57 -5.81
N ILE A 62 4.88 15.82 -5.85
CA ILE A 62 5.54 16.81 -5.00
C ILE A 62 4.98 18.22 -5.26
N GLU A 63 4.80 18.59 -6.53
CA GLU A 63 4.24 19.88 -6.92
C GLU A 63 2.82 20.09 -6.36
N TYR A 64 2.01 19.06 -6.33
CA TYR A 64 0.63 19.11 -5.85
C TYR A 64 0.51 19.16 -4.32
N PHE A 65 1.27 18.33 -3.61
CA PHE A 65 1.13 18.17 -2.16
C PHE A 65 2.14 18.99 -1.35
N GLY A 66 3.29 19.38 -1.93
CA GLY A 66 4.39 20.02 -1.20
C GLY A 66 4.86 19.18 -0.03
N ASP A 67 5.11 19.82 1.10
CA ASP A 67 5.42 19.19 2.39
C ASP A 67 4.18 18.82 3.22
N GLY A 68 2.98 19.08 2.67
CA GLY A 68 1.70 18.82 3.33
C GLY A 68 1.26 19.91 4.32
N SER A 69 2.12 20.88 4.67
CA SER A 69 1.84 21.90 5.70
C SER A 69 0.59 22.73 5.40
N ALA A 70 0.32 23.06 4.14
CA ALA A 70 -0.88 23.76 3.69
C ALA A 70 -2.18 23.01 4.00
N GLN A 71 -2.10 21.68 4.18
CA GLN A 71 -3.23 20.82 4.52
C GLN A 71 -3.20 20.36 5.98
N GLY A 72 -2.24 20.84 6.80
CA GLY A 72 -2.05 20.43 8.19
C GLY A 72 -1.49 19.01 8.31
N LEU A 73 -0.66 18.61 7.35
CA LEU A 73 0.02 17.33 7.27
C LEU A 73 1.53 17.50 7.26
N GLN A 74 2.25 16.44 7.52
CA GLN A 74 3.68 16.31 7.25
C GLN A 74 3.87 15.23 6.18
N ILE A 75 4.29 15.64 4.98
CA ILE A 75 4.51 14.74 3.87
C ILE A 75 6.00 14.70 3.54
N ARG A 76 6.56 13.48 3.51
CA ARG A 76 7.94 13.21 3.14
C ARG A 76 7.98 12.25 1.95
N TYR A 77 9.05 12.27 1.19
CA TYR A 77 9.14 11.53 -0.07
C TYR A 77 10.36 10.62 -0.10
N ILE A 78 10.16 9.41 -0.65
CA ILE A 78 11.23 8.52 -1.11
C ILE A 78 11.11 8.43 -2.63
N GLU A 79 12.11 8.92 -3.34
CA GLU A 79 12.11 8.91 -4.80
C GLU A 79 12.88 7.69 -5.33
N GLU A 80 12.17 6.78 -6.00
CA GLU A 80 12.75 5.64 -6.69
C GLU A 80 13.27 6.05 -8.08
N LYS A 81 14.58 6.19 -8.23
CA LYS A 81 15.22 6.41 -9.54
C LYS A 81 15.04 5.21 -10.48
N ASN A 82 15.02 4.02 -9.93
CA ASN A 82 14.69 2.78 -10.62
C ASN A 82 13.61 2.04 -9.83
N PRO A 83 12.65 1.38 -10.49
CA PRO A 83 11.60 0.65 -9.80
C PRO A 83 12.17 -0.47 -8.93
N LEU A 84 11.90 -0.43 -7.63
CA LEU A 84 12.36 -1.40 -6.64
C LEU A 84 11.30 -2.47 -6.29
N GLY A 85 10.23 -2.57 -7.09
CA GLY A 85 9.12 -3.48 -6.81
C GLY A 85 8.16 -2.93 -5.75
N THR A 86 7.50 -3.83 -5.03
CA THR A 86 6.50 -3.45 -4.03
C THR A 86 7.07 -3.26 -2.62
N ALA A 87 8.34 -3.65 -2.40
CA ALA A 87 8.97 -3.54 -1.08
C ALA A 87 10.43 -3.10 -1.07
N GLY A 88 11.09 -2.94 -2.21
CA GLY A 88 12.52 -2.58 -2.21
C GLY A 88 12.81 -1.20 -1.61
N ALA A 89 11.85 -0.27 -1.66
CA ALA A 89 11.94 1.03 -1.02
C ALA A 89 11.93 0.97 0.52
N PHE A 90 11.57 -0.18 1.13
CA PHE A 90 11.64 -0.38 2.59
C PHE A 90 13.07 -0.25 3.12
N PHE A 91 14.07 -0.45 2.26
CA PHE A 91 15.46 -0.12 2.60
C PHE A 91 15.64 1.33 3.08
N TYR A 92 15.01 2.29 2.40
CA TYR A 92 15.07 3.71 2.78
C TYR A 92 14.04 4.05 3.85
N LEU A 93 12.89 3.37 3.84
CA LEU A 93 11.77 3.62 4.73
C LEU A 93 12.16 3.43 6.20
N ARG A 94 13.01 2.44 6.52
CA ARG A 94 13.47 2.15 7.89
C ARG A 94 14.10 3.34 8.61
N GLU A 95 14.71 4.27 7.86
CA GLU A 95 15.35 5.47 8.43
C GLU A 95 14.36 6.64 8.60
N MET A 96 13.18 6.53 8.02
CA MET A 96 12.15 7.58 8.04
C MET A 96 10.99 7.27 8.99
N LEU A 97 10.80 6.00 9.33
CA LEU A 97 9.78 5.59 10.31
C LEU A 97 10.23 5.99 11.71
N THR A 98 9.29 6.56 12.47
CA THR A 98 9.48 6.97 13.87
C THR A 98 8.53 6.24 14.81
N GLU A 99 7.55 5.53 14.25
CA GLU A 99 6.54 4.76 14.96
C GLU A 99 6.82 3.26 14.84
N PRO A 100 6.44 2.45 15.84
CA PRO A 100 6.67 1.01 15.80
C PRO A 100 5.87 0.28 14.72
N GLU A 101 4.72 0.82 14.33
CA GLU A 101 3.88 0.28 13.24
C GLU A 101 3.56 1.36 12.22
N PHE A 102 3.35 0.96 10.97
CA PHE A 102 2.91 1.85 9.91
C PHE A 102 1.82 1.23 9.03
N LEU A 103 0.95 2.08 8.52
CA LEU A 103 -0.03 1.73 7.49
C LEU A 103 0.61 1.87 6.11
N LEU A 104 0.58 0.82 5.29
CA LEU A 104 0.96 0.86 3.89
C LEU A 104 -0.30 0.82 3.01
N VAL A 105 -0.39 1.73 2.04
CA VAL A 105 -1.47 1.78 1.05
C VAL A 105 -0.89 1.92 -0.34
N PHE A 106 -1.42 1.15 -1.32
CA PHE A 106 -1.08 1.40 -2.71
C PHE A 106 -1.80 2.64 -3.23
N GLY A 107 -1.08 3.49 -3.95
CA GLY A 107 -1.53 4.83 -4.37
C GLY A 107 -2.69 4.86 -5.38
N ASP A 108 -3.18 3.71 -5.81
CA ASP A 108 -4.32 3.56 -6.71
C ASP A 108 -5.54 2.89 -6.05
N VAL A 109 -5.52 2.73 -4.72
CA VAL A 109 -6.60 2.15 -3.93
C VAL A 109 -7.45 3.25 -3.31
N LEU A 110 -8.76 3.23 -3.56
CA LEU A 110 -9.74 4.00 -2.80
C LEU A 110 -10.32 3.14 -1.70
N PHE A 111 -10.35 3.67 -0.49
CA PHE A 111 -10.85 2.94 0.68
C PHE A 111 -11.76 3.79 1.55
N ASP A 112 -12.70 3.11 2.20
CA ASP A 112 -13.58 3.64 3.23
C ASP A 112 -13.76 2.57 4.30
N ILE A 113 -12.76 2.43 5.16
CA ILE A 113 -12.70 1.40 6.20
C ILE A 113 -12.40 2.02 7.56
N ASP A 114 -12.75 1.32 8.62
CA ASP A 114 -12.38 1.66 9.99
C ASP A 114 -10.90 1.28 10.25
N LEU A 115 -10.00 2.25 10.03
CA LEU A 115 -8.55 2.06 10.26
C LEU A 115 -8.24 1.78 11.74
N GLN A 116 -9.03 2.31 12.66
CA GLN A 116 -8.83 2.07 14.09
C GLN A 116 -9.16 0.62 14.46
N ARG A 117 -10.18 0.03 13.81
CA ARG A 117 -10.51 -1.39 13.97
C ARG A 117 -9.39 -2.28 13.42
N MET A 118 -8.88 -1.95 12.23
CA MET A 118 -7.77 -2.67 11.62
C MET A 118 -6.52 -2.62 12.50
N TYR A 119 -6.21 -1.46 13.09
CA TYR A 119 -5.09 -1.28 13.99
C TYR A 119 -5.26 -2.08 15.29
N ARG A 120 -6.44 -2.03 15.92
CA ARG A 120 -6.71 -2.85 17.11
C ARG A 120 -6.53 -4.33 16.82
N PHE A 121 -7.03 -4.82 15.70
CA PHE A 121 -6.86 -6.22 15.28
C PHE A 121 -5.37 -6.59 15.14
N HIS A 122 -4.57 -5.72 14.51
CA HIS A 122 -3.13 -5.91 14.37
C HIS A 122 -2.44 -6.09 15.73
N ILE A 123 -2.73 -5.20 16.69
CA ILE A 123 -2.15 -5.25 18.05
C ILE A 123 -2.64 -6.48 18.82
N GLU A 124 -3.93 -6.80 18.78
CA GLU A 124 -4.52 -7.95 19.48
C GLU A 124 -3.92 -9.27 18.99
N LYS A 125 -3.74 -9.40 17.68
CA LYS A 125 -3.12 -10.60 17.07
C LYS A 125 -1.60 -10.62 17.24
N ARG A 126 -0.97 -9.54 17.72
CA ARG A 126 0.50 -9.39 17.83
C ARG A 126 1.20 -9.75 16.52
N SER A 127 0.65 -9.29 15.43
CA SER A 127 1.08 -9.65 14.08
C SER A 127 2.24 -8.77 13.64
N SER A 128 3.17 -9.31 12.88
CA SER A 128 4.18 -8.51 12.16
C SER A 128 3.61 -7.87 10.89
N ALA A 129 2.51 -8.43 10.37
CA ALA A 129 1.78 -7.92 9.21
C ALA A 129 0.29 -8.23 9.34
N THR A 130 -0.56 -7.26 9.00
CA THR A 130 -2.01 -7.43 8.88
C THR A 130 -2.45 -6.89 7.54
N LEU A 131 -3.17 -7.70 6.76
CA LEU A 131 -3.71 -7.33 5.45
C LEU A 131 -5.19 -7.00 5.56
N PHE A 132 -5.62 -6.03 4.76
CA PHE A 132 -7.03 -5.84 4.50
C PHE A 132 -7.42 -6.65 3.25
N VAL A 133 -8.44 -7.48 3.39
CA VAL A 133 -8.99 -8.29 2.30
C VAL A 133 -10.46 -7.96 2.07
N HIS A 134 -10.94 -8.16 0.85
CA HIS A 134 -12.35 -7.96 0.50
C HIS A 134 -12.81 -9.01 -0.53
N PRO A 135 -14.10 -9.35 -0.57
CA PRO A 135 -14.64 -10.14 -1.66
C PRO A 135 -14.72 -9.31 -2.95
N ASN A 136 -14.54 -9.95 -4.11
CA ASN A 136 -14.81 -9.33 -5.39
C ASN A 136 -15.77 -10.17 -6.25
N ALA A 137 -16.25 -9.58 -7.37
CA ALA A 137 -17.18 -10.26 -8.28
C ALA A 137 -16.50 -11.27 -9.24
N HIS A 138 -15.17 -11.32 -9.27
CA HIS A 138 -14.38 -12.13 -10.18
C HIS A 138 -13.17 -12.77 -9.48
N PRO A 139 -13.40 -13.64 -8.47
CA PRO A 139 -12.32 -14.21 -7.67
C PRO A 139 -11.35 -15.11 -8.48
N PHE A 140 -11.80 -15.64 -9.61
CA PHE A 140 -10.99 -16.54 -10.43
C PHE A 140 -9.83 -15.88 -11.15
N ASP A 141 -9.90 -14.56 -11.39
CA ASP A 141 -8.82 -13.78 -12.01
C ASP A 141 -8.05 -12.90 -11.02
N SER A 142 -8.24 -13.15 -9.73
CA SER A 142 -7.59 -12.43 -8.62
C SER A 142 -6.72 -13.37 -7.81
N ASP A 143 -5.62 -12.84 -7.28
CA ASP A 143 -4.83 -13.53 -6.27
C ASP A 143 -5.59 -13.48 -4.93
N LEU A 144 -5.76 -14.65 -4.29
CA LEU A 144 -6.51 -14.79 -3.05
C LEU A 144 -5.58 -14.98 -1.87
N VAL A 145 -6.04 -14.53 -0.71
CA VAL A 145 -5.38 -14.77 0.58
C VAL A 145 -6.11 -15.91 1.27
N VAL A 146 -5.39 -16.99 1.53
CA VAL A 146 -5.92 -18.16 2.23
C VAL A 146 -5.51 -18.08 3.68
N THR A 147 -6.49 -18.16 4.60
CA THR A 147 -6.28 -18.07 6.03
C THR A 147 -6.76 -19.32 6.77
N ASP A 148 -6.29 -19.49 7.99
CA ASP A 148 -6.84 -20.45 8.94
C ASP A 148 -8.03 -19.85 9.72
N GLU A 149 -8.60 -20.65 10.64
CA GLU A 149 -9.72 -20.28 11.51
C GLU A 149 -9.41 -19.12 12.48
N ASN A 150 -8.15 -18.76 12.65
CA ASN A 150 -7.65 -17.67 13.50
C ASN A 150 -7.25 -16.43 12.71
N ASP A 151 -7.62 -16.35 11.43
CA ASP A 151 -7.27 -15.29 10.48
C ASP A 151 -5.77 -15.23 10.14
N ARG A 152 -5.00 -16.28 10.43
CA ARG A 152 -3.59 -16.33 10.08
C ARG A 152 -3.44 -16.68 8.60
N ILE A 153 -2.62 -15.90 7.89
CA ILE A 153 -2.33 -16.16 6.47
C ILE A 153 -1.55 -17.47 6.35
N LEU A 154 -2.09 -18.41 5.59
CA LEU A 154 -1.44 -19.66 5.24
C LEU A 154 -0.61 -19.50 3.97
N HIS A 155 -1.18 -18.90 2.94
CA HIS A 155 -0.49 -18.60 1.68
C HIS A 155 -1.31 -17.63 0.81
N PHE A 156 -0.66 -17.11 -0.22
CA PHE A 156 -1.31 -16.40 -1.32
C PHE A 156 -1.54 -17.37 -2.46
N ASP A 157 -2.80 -17.54 -2.86
CA ASP A 157 -3.17 -18.42 -3.96
C ASP A 157 -3.27 -17.61 -5.27
N SER A 158 -2.30 -17.82 -6.15
CA SER A 158 -2.23 -17.09 -7.43
C SER A 158 -3.40 -17.45 -8.34
N LYS A 159 -3.91 -16.45 -9.05
CA LYS A 159 -4.93 -16.62 -10.10
C LYS A 159 -4.52 -17.56 -11.23
N HIS A 160 -3.25 -17.87 -11.34
CA HIS A 160 -2.72 -18.82 -12.33
C HIS A 160 -2.77 -20.26 -11.86
N ASN A 161 -3.10 -20.51 -10.58
CA ASN A 161 -3.26 -21.83 -10.04
C ASN A 161 -4.61 -22.43 -10.46
N VAL A 162 -4.63 -23.76 -10.60
CA VAL A 162 -5.88 -24.50 -10.76
C VAL A 162 -6.58 -24.53 -9.40
N ARG A 163 -7.81 -24.04 -9.36
CA ARG A 163 -8.65 -23.97 -8.16
C ARG A 163 -9.77 -24.98 -8.27
N ASP A 164 -9.59 -26.12 -7.66
CA ASP A 164 -10.48 -27.29 -7.73
C ASP A 164 -11.26 -27.54 -6.44
N TYR A 165 -11.09 -26.68 -5.44
CA TYR A 165 -11.81 -26.73 -4.18
C TYR A 165 -12.45 -25.39 -3.83
N TRP A 166 -13.38 -25.40 -2.88
CA TRP A 166 -14.08 -24.21 -2.44
C TRP A 166 -13.31 -23.52 -1.31
N TYR A 167 -13.14 -22.20 -1.43
CA TYR A 167 -12.49 -21.36 -0.40
C TYR A 167 -13.04 -19.93 -0.41
N ASP A 168 -12.70 -19.16 0.62
CA ASP A 168 -13.18 -17.81 0.78
C ASP A 168 -12.67 -16.87 -0.32
N ASN A 169 -13.57 -15.99 -0.77
CA ASN A 169 -13.24 -14.95 -1.73
C ASN A 169 -12.56 -13.77 -1.02
N CYS A 170 -11.33 -13.97 -0.58
CA CYS A 170 -10.54 -12.97 0.12
C CYS A 170 -9.44 -12.42 -0.79
N VAL A 171 -9.74 -11.31 -1.50
CA VAL A 171 -8.78 -10.63 -2.38
C VAL A 171 -8.00 -9.59 -1.59
N ASN A 172 -6.69 -9.53 -1.80
CA ASN A 172 -5.83 -8.52 -1.22
C ASN A 172 -6.19 -7.11 -1.73
N ALA A 173 -6.56 -6.23 -0.82
CA ALA A 173 -6.99 -4.85 -1.12
C ALA A 173 -5.83 -3.86 -1.33
N GLY A 174 -4.58 -4.28 -1.17
CA GLY A 174 -3.42 -3.39 -1.26
C GLY A 174 -3.28 -2.44 -0.08
N MET A 175 -3.75 -2.86 1.10
CA MET A 175 -3.63 -2.14 2.37
C MET A 175 -3.10 -3.08 3.45
N TYR A 176 -2.12 -2.59 4.21
CA TYR A 176 -1.42 -3.38 5.21
C TYR A 176 -1.08 -2.53 6.44
N ILE A 177 -1.08 -3.14 7.62
CA ILE A 177 -0.36 -2.62 8.78
C ILE A 177 0.83 -3.52 9.02
N PHE A 178 1.99 -2.93 9.16
CA PHE A 178 3.24 -3.62 9.41
C PHE A 178 3.90 -3.14 10.69
N ASP A 179 4.55 -4.05 11.42
CA ASP A 179 5.62 -3.73 12.34
C ASP A 179 6.79 -3.10 11.53
N ALA A 180 7.32 -1.97 12.00
CA ALA A 180 8.41 -1.26 11.31
C ALA A 180 9.66 -2.12 11.13
N SER A 181 9.86 -3.12 11.98
CA SER A 181 10.98 -4.06 11.89
C SER A 181 10.98 -4.87 10.59
N ILE A 182 9.85 -4.97 9.88
CA ILE A 182 9.78 -5.64 8.57
C ILE A 182 10.74 -5.02 7.56
N CYS A 183 11.02 -3.71 7.68
CA CYS A 183 11.96 -3.01 6.82
C CYS A 183 13.39 -3.56 6.93
N ASN A 184 13.75 -4.19 8.05
CA ASN A 184 15.07 -4.81 8.25
C ASN A 184 15.29 -6.05 7.39
N LYS A 185 14.20 -6.66 6.89
CA LYS A 185 14.29 -7.79 5.95
C LYS A 185 14.83 -7.34 4.58
N VAL A 186 14.80 -6.05 4.27
CA VAL A 186 15.32 -5.48 3.01
C VAL A 186 16.69 -4.87 3.25
N ALA A 187 17.76 -5.69 3.09
CA ALA A 187 19.13 -5.29 3.40
C ALA A 187 19.75 -4.33 2.36
N GLN A 188 19.22 -4.31 1.13
CA GLN A 188 19.72 -3.49 0.03
C GLN A 188 18.55 -2.97 -0.82
N PRO A 189 18.69 -1.82 -1.51
CA PRO A 189 17.65 -1.25 -2.36
C PRO A 189 17.57 -1.99 -3.71
N VAL A 190 17.09 -3.23 -3.67
CA VAL A 190 16.90 -4.10 -4.82
C VAL A 190 15.41 -4.38 -5.07
N LYS A 191 15.09 -4.83 -6.26
CA LYS A 191 13.70 -5.18 -6.60
C LYS A 191 13.22 -6.31 -5.70
N THR A 192 12.28 -5.99 -4.83
CA THR A 192 11.70 -6.89 -3.81
C THR A 192 10.18 -6.91 -3.94
N ASP A 193 9.61 -8.11 -3.88
CA ASP A 193 8.15 -8.32 -3.89
C ASP A 193 7.65 -8.44 -2.45
N LEU A 194 6.66 -7.60 -2.10
CA LEU A 194 6.11 -7.52 -0.74
C LEU A 194 5.49 -8.84 -0.29
N GLU A 195 4.61 -9.39 -1.11
CA GLU A 195 3.83 -10.58 -0.75
C GLU A 195 4.70 -11.82 -0.71
N LYS A 196 5.49 -12.04 -1.77
CA LYS A 196 6.29 -13.27 -1.93
C LYS A 196 7.48 -13.35 -1.00
N GLN A 197 8.09 -12.20 -0.65
CA GLN A 197 9.37 -12.17 0.05
C GLN A 197 9.28 -11.67 1.49
N LEU A 198 8.25 -10.90 1.84
CA LEU A 198 8.13 -10.32 3.17
C LEU A 198 6.95 -10.86 3.98
N VAL A 199 5.81 -11.15 3.33
CA VAL A 199 4.58 -11.57 4.02
C VAL A 199 4.41 -13.08 4.03
N SER A 200 4.86 -13.79 2.99
CA SER A 200 4.75 -15.27 2.87
C SER A 200 5.89 -16.03 3.55
N GLY A 201 6.77 -15.35 4.30
CA GLY A 201 7.98 -15.92 4.92
C GLY A 201 7.84 -16.21 6.41
#